data_0dafbf0cf05b2a8719258339ef38f44b
#
_entry.id   0dafbf0cf05b2a8719258339ef38f44b
#
_cell.length_a   1.000
_cell.length_b   1.000
_cell.length_c   1.000
_cell.angle_alpha   90.00
_cell.angle_beta   90.00
_cell.angle_gamma   90.00
#
_symmetry.space_group_name_H-M   'P 1'
#
loop_
_entity.id
_entity.type
_entity.pdbx_description
1 polymer ?
#
loop_
_entity_poly.entity_id
_entity_poly.type
_entity_poly.pdbx_seq_one_letter_code
_entity_poly.pdbx_strand_id
1 'polypeptide(L)'
;MKVGNFPNVCLTESFWGIGTVDKSRGTSRHACRKERPMDISQVEKVVVAGGGVLGSQIAFQTAYRGYETTIWLRSEASIERARPKIEHLREVYLNTLEAMKSNPKAYAYGLIAQDEITPEKLDQLKEQVERAYSNLKLTSDWDEAFGDADF
;
A
#
# COMPACT_ATOMS: atom_id res chain seq x y z
N MET A 1 15.39 28.65 -6.11
CA MET A 1 14.00 29.11 -5.98
C MET A 1 13.47 28.65 -4.62
N LYS A 2 13.12 29.59 -3.74
CA LYS A 2 12.60 29.28 -2.39
C LYS A 2 11.12 28.96 -2.51
N VAL A 3 10.72 27.75 -2.10
CA VAL A 3 9.31 27.37 -2.00
C VAL A 3 8.77 27.89 -0.67
N GLY A 4 7.74 28.72 -0.76
CA GLY A 4 7.16 29.43 0.38
C GLY A 4 6.43 28.54 1.36
N ASN A 5 6.62 28.87 2.61
CA ASN A 5 5.98 28.31 3.79
C ASN A 5 4.52 28.79 3.84
N PHE A 6 3.54 27.88 3.72
CA PHE A 6 2.14 28.22 3.95
C PHE A 6 1.81 28.05 5.43
N PRO A 7 1.31 29.08 6.11
CA PRO A 7 0.88 28.95 7.50
C PRO A 7 -0.44 28.18 7.59
N ASN A 8 -0.48 27.21 8.51
CA ASN A 8 -1.69 26.50 8.92
C ASN A 8 -2.69 27.51 9.51
N VAL A 9 -3.75 27.81 8.80
CA VAL A 9 -4.90 28.56 9.29
C VAL A 9 -5.89 27.61 9.92
N CYS A 10 -5.88 27.56 11.25
CA CYS A 10 -6.96 26.95 12.01
C CYS A 10 -8.13 27.94 12.00
N LEU A 11 -9.12 27.74 11.12
CA LEU A 11 -10.34 28.53 11.10
C LEU A 11 -11.27 28.06 12.22
N THR A 12 -11.20 28.76 13.36
CA THR A 12 -12.29 28.83 14.32
C THR A 12 -13.14 30.03 13.93
N GLU A 13 -14.27 29.82 13.28
CA GLU A 13 -15.27 30.85 13.12
C GLU A 13 -16.62 30.36 13.62
N SER A 14 -16.98 30.95 14.73
CA SER A 14 -18.31 31.04 15.29
C SER A 14 -19.19 31.90 14.38
N PHE A 15 -20.27 31.36 13.86
CA PHE A 15 -21.47 32.12 13.55
C PHE A 15 -22.67 31.18 13.43
N TRP A 16 -23.55 31.22 14.35
CA TRP A 16 -25.00 31.13 14.43
C TRP A 16 -25.40 30.70 15.85
N GLY A 17 -25.93 31.65 16.59
CA GLY A 17 -26.51 31.45 17.91
C GLY A 17 -27.83 30.70 17.83
N ILE A 18 -28.24 30.22 18.99
CA ILE A 18 -29.50 29.70 19.52
C ILE A 18 -29.39 28.22 19.88
N GLY A 19 -29.39 28.00 21.21
CA GLY A 19 -29.57 26.68 21.78
C GLY A 19 -28.71 26.47 23.02
N THR A 20 -29.30 26.68 24.21
CA THR A 20 -28.70 26.30 25.50
C THR A 20 -28.47 24.80 25.51
N VAL A 21 -27.21 24.36 25.48
CA VAL A 21 -26.83 22.95 25.61
C VAL A 21 -26.39 22.71 27.04
N ASP A 22 -27.08 21.74 27.66
CA ASP A 22 -26.83 21.20 28.96
C ASP A 22 -25.37 20.75 29.14
N LYS A 23 -24.72 21.24 30.20
CA LYS A 23 -23.29 21.13 30.51
C LYS A 23 -22.92 19.86 31.27
N SER A 24 -23.68 18.77 31.16
CA SER A 24 -23.50 17.54 31.96
C SER A 24 -23.04 16.27 31.22
N ARG A 25 -22.70 16.38 29.91
CA ARG A 25 -22.06 15.25 29.22
C ARG A 25 -20.62 15.59 28.91
N GLY A 26 -19.69 14.92 29.59
CA GLY A 26 -18.27 15.02 29.37
C GLY A 26 -17.93 14.75 27.91
N THR A 27 -17.75 15.81 27.13
CA THR A 27 -17.16 15.71 25.79
C THR A 27 -15.71 15.30 25.96
N SER A 28 -15.42 14.06 25.68
CA SER A 28 -14.08 13.58 25.41
C SER A 28 -13.42 14.55 24.42
N ARG A 29 -12.53 15.40 24.95
CA ARG A 29 -11.68 16.22 24.10
C ARG A 29 -10.80 15.26 23.32
N HIS A 30 -11.15 14.97 22.09
CA HIS A 30 -10.19 14.41 21.15
C HIS A 30 -9.06 15.44 21.05
N ALA A 31 -8.01 15.21 21.83
CA ALA A 31 -6.79 15.94 21.66
C ALA A 31 -6.40 15.77 20.19
N CYS A 32 -6.37 16.90 19.45
CA CYS A 32 -5.83 16.92 18.10
C CYS A 32 -4.43 16.30 18.19
N ARG A 33 -4.31 15.00 17.82
CA ARG A 33 -3.04 14.31 17.79
C ARG A 33 -2.22 15.07 16.78
N LYS A 34 -1.19 15.77 17.25
CA LYS A 34 -0.22 16.44 16.39
C LYS A 34 0.33 15.36 15.47
N GLU A 35 -0.15 15.33 14.22
CA GLU A 35 0.29 14.35 13.23
C GLU A 35 1.80 14.56 13.06
N ARG A 36 2.57 13.60 13.47
CA ARG A 36 3.99 13.55 13.11
C ARG A 36 4.03 13.32 11.60
N PRO A 37 4.77 14.13 10.82
CA PRO A 37 4.97 13.84 9.43
C PRO A 37 5.50 12.40 9.32
N MET A 38 4.76 11.54 8.61
CA MET A 38 5.19 10.17 8.35
C MET A 38 6.44 10.23 7.47
N ASP A 39 7.53 9.69 7.95
CA ASP A 39 8.73 9.49 7.15
C ASP A 39 8.56 8.19 6.36
N ILE A 40 8.34 8.30 5.06
CA ILE A 40 8.12 7.17 4.15
C ILE A 40 9.30 6.19 4.18
N SER A 41 10.50 6.65 4.51
CA SER A 41 11.69 5.79 4.62
C SER A 41 11.63 4.81 5.79
N GLN A 42 10.72 5.02 6.74
CA GLN A 42 10.52 4.17 7.93
C GLN A 42 9.36 3.19 7.77
N VAL A 43 8.65 3.23 6.63
CA VAL A 43 7.57 2.28 6.36
C VAL A 43 8.18 0.96 5.93
N GLU A 44 7.90 -0.10 6.66
CA GLU A 44 8.35 -1.47 6.36
C GLU A 44 7.16 -2.40 6.11
N LYS A 45 6.07 -2.21 6.86
CA LYS A 45 4.89 -3.07 6.85
C LYS A 45 3.67 -2.35 6.31
N VAL A 46 3.11 -2.90 5.25
CA VAL A 46 1.95 -2.32 4.54
C VAL A 46 0.79 -3.29 4.57
N VAL A 47 -0.40 -2.80 4.94
CA VAL A 47 -1.63 -3.59 4.91
C VAL A 47 -2.58 -3.07 3.86
N VAL A 48 -3.07 -3.96 3.01
CA VAL A 48 -4.07 -3.66 1.99
C VAL A 48 -5.40 -4.29 2.39
N ALA A 49 -6.40 -3.46 2.68
CA ALA A 49 -7.74 -3.93 3.01
C ALA A 49 -8.53 -4.27 1.73
N GLY A 50 -8.57 -5.56 1.40
CA GLY A 50 -9.35 -6.09 0.29
C GLY A 50 -8.53 -6.71 -0.85
N GLY A 51 -8.91 -7.94 -1.24
CA GLY A 51 -8.29 -8.75 -2.31
C GLY A 51 -9.10 -8.74 -3.62
N GLY A 52 -9.69 -7.59 -3.97
CA GLY A 52 -10.26 -7.37 -5.31
C GLY A 52 -9.17 -7.22 -6.37
N VAL A 53 -9.55 -6.94 -7.61
CA VAL A 53 -8.57 -6.77 -8.71
C VAL A 53 -7.54 -5.69 -8.33
N LEU A 54 -8.00 -4.51 -7.94
CA LEU A 54 -7.12 -3.39 -7.61
C LEU A 54 -6.31 -3.65 -6.33
N GLY A 55 -6.95 -4.14 -5.25
CA GLY A 55 -6.27 -4.43 -3.99
C GLY A 55 -5.16 -5.47 -4.16
N SER A 56 -5.40 -6.53 -4.93
CA SER A 56 -4.37 -7.54 -5.25
C SER A 56 -3.20 -6.94 -6.05
N GLN A 57 -3.48 -6.04 -7.01
CA GLN A 57 -2.44 -5.36 -7.78
C GLN A 57 -1.59 -4.43 -6.92
N ILE A 58 -2.22 -3.62 -6.06
CA ILE A 58 -1.51 -2.72 -5.14
C ILE A 58 -0.63 -3.55 -4.20
N ALA A 59 -1.19 -4.58 -3.56
CA ALA A 59 -0.45 -5.41 -2.62
C ALA A 59 0.73 -6.13 -3.28
N PHE A 60 0.53 -6.70 -4.48
CA PHE A 60 1.59 -7.38 -5.21
C PHE A 60 2.71 -6.42 -5.62
N GLN A 61 2.37 -5.21 -6.10
CA GLN A 61 3.35 -4.19 -6.45
C GLN A 61 4.12 -3.68 -5.22
N THR A 62 3.45 -3.55 -4.07
CA THR A 62 4.07 -3.16 -2.80
C THR A 62 5.06 -4.22 -2.33
N ALA A 63 4.66 -5.50 -2.34
CA ALA A 63 5.54 -6.62 -2.03
C ALA A 63 6.73 -6.72 -3.01
N TYR A 64 6.49 -6.49 -4.30
CA TYR A 64 7.55 -6.44 -5.32
C TYR A 64 8.56 -5.32 -5.04
N ARG A 65 8.14 -4.20 -4.47
CA ARG A 65 9.04 -3.11 -4.06
C ARG A 65 9.82 -3.38 -2.77
N GLY A 66 9.57 -4.52 -2.13
CA GLY A 66 10.33 -4.99 -0.96
C GLY A 66 9.68 -4.73 0.40
N TYR A 67 8.47 -4.18 0.43
CA TYR A 67 7.71 -4.01 1.67
C TYR A 67 7.12 -5.33 2.17
N GLU A 68 7.11 -5.56 3.47
CA GLU A 68 6.31 -6.65 4.06
C GLU A 68 4.83 -6.31 3.86
N THR A 69 4.13 -7.11 3.06
CA THR A 69 2.78 -6.76 2.64
C THR A 69 1.78 -7.82 3.07
N THR A 70 0.71 -7.39 3.73
CA THR A 70 -0.40 -8.22 4.15
C THR A 70 -1.69 -7.76 3.47
N ILE A 71 -2.46 -8.69 2.91
CA ILE A 71 -3.83 -8.41 2.45
C ILE A 71 -4.80 -8.87 3.52
N TRP A 72 -5.50 -7.94 4.13
CA TRP A 72 -6.60 -8.26 5.02
C TRP A 72 -7.88 -8.47 4.23
N LEU A 73 -8.58 -9.57 4.55
CA LEU A 73 -9.81 -9.98 3.89
C LEU A 73 -10.86 -10.34 4.95
N ARG A 74 -12.10 -9.99 4.70
CA ARG A 74 -13.20 -10.14 5.65
C ARG A 74 -13.53 -11.59 6.04
N SER A 75 -13.10 -12.57 5.26
CA SER A 75 -13.41 -13.99 5.49
C SER A 75 -12.48 -14.92 4.72
N GLU A 76 -12.36 -16.18 5.17
CA GLU A 76 -11.62 -17.24 4.47
C GLU A 76 -12.10 -17.43 3.02
N ALA A 77 -13.41 -17.40 2.77
CA ALA A 77 -13.94 -17.47 1.42
C ALA A 77 -13.47 -16.32 0.50
N SER A 78 -13.10 -15.18 1.09
CA SER A 78 -12.50 -14.05 0.35
C SER A 78 -11.03 -14.28 0.09
N ILE A 79 -10.32 -14.95 0.98
CA ILE A 79 -8.93 -15.39 0.80
C ILE A 79 -8.85 -16.36 -0.39
N GLU A 80 -9.71 -17.38 -0.42
CA GLU A 80 -9.76 -18.34 -1.51
C GLU A 80 -10.01 -17.68 -2.89
N ARG A 81 -10.82 -16.63 -2.93
CA ARG A 81 -11.05 -15.86 -4.16
C ARG A 81 -9.91 -14.91 -4.55
N ALA A 82 -9.08 -14.51 -3.58
CA ALA A 82 -7.94 -13.64 -3.84
C ALA A 82 -6.71 -14.41 -4.34
N ARG A 83 -6.47 -15.62 -3.85
CA ARG A 83 -5.31 -16.45 -4.21
C ARG A 83 -5.08 -16.58 -5.73
N PRO A 84 -6.05 -16.99 -6.55
CA PRO A 84 -5.81 -17.13 -7.99
C PRO A 84 -5.52 -15.81 -8.69
N LYS A 85 -5.98 -14.67 -8.15
CA LYS A 85 -5.64 -13.34 -8.70
C LYS A 85 -4.18 -12.98 -8.46
N ILE A 86 -3.68 -13.30 -7.27
CA ILE A 86 -2.28 -13.06 -6.90
C ILE A 86 -1.35 -13.97 -7.71
N GLU A 87 -1.72 -15.23 -7.88
CA GLU A 87 -0.99 -16.18 -8.72
C GLU A 87 -0.94 -15.70 -10.19
N HIS A 88 -2.07 -15.27 -10.72
CA HIS A 88 -2.13 -14.67 -12.06
C HIS A 88 -1.23 -13.43 -12.19
N LEU A 89 -1.20 -12.55 -11.18
CA LEU A 89 -0.29 -11.39 -11.18
C LEU A 89 1.17 -11.82 -11.22
N ARG A 90 1.56 -12.83 -10.43
CA ARG A 90 2.91 -13.40 -10.48
C ARG A 90 3.26 -13.85 -11.91
N GLU A 91 2.38 -14.60 -12.56
CA GLU A 91 2.58 -15.06 -13.94
C GLU A 91 2.71 -13.88 -14.93
N VAL A 92 1.85 -12.86 -14.79
CA VAL A 92 1.90 -11.66 -15.64
C VAL A 92 3.24 -10.93 -15.49
N TYR A 93 3.74 -10.77 -14.26
CA TYR A 93 5.03 -10.13 -14.02
C TYR A 93 6.20 -10.93 -14.62
N LEU A 94 6.22 -12.25 -14.41
CA LEU A 94 7.26 -13.12 -14.97
C LEU A 94 7.25 -13.10 -16.50
N ASN A 95 6.07 -13.20 -17.11
CA ASN A 95 5.93 -13.16 -18.57
C ASN A 95 6.32 -11.82 -19.15
N THR A 96 6.03 -10.71 -18.45
CA THR A 96 6.42 -9.37 -18.88
C THR A 96 7.94 -9.19 -18.84
N LEU A 97 8.59 -9.67 -17.79
CA LEU A 97 10.05 -9.64 -17.68
C LEU A 97 10.73 -10.49 -18.77
N GLU A 98 10.14 -11.66 -19.10
CA GLU A 98 10.64 -12.50 -20.19
C GLU A 98 10.44 -11.83 -21.57
N ALA A 99 9.29 -11.21 -21.78
CA ALA A 99 9.02 -10.47 -23.02
C ALA A 99 10.03 -9.31 -23.21
N MET A 100 10.43 -8.62 -22.14
CA MET A 100 11.46 -7.57 -22.19
C MET A 100 12.84 -8.09 -22.56
N LYS A 101 13.20 -9.34 -22.21
CA LYS A 101 14.44 -9.99 -22.67
C LYS A 101 14.49 -10.13 -24.19
N SER A 102 13.37 -10.55 -24.77
CA SER A 102 13.25 -10.82 -26.20
C SER A 102 13.04 -9.53 -27.01
N ASN A 103 12.37 -8.54 -26.43
CA ASN A 103 12.01 -7.29 -27.09
C ASN A 103 12.09 -6.10 -26.11
N PRO A 104 13.16 -5.30 -26.15
CA PRO A 104 13.30 -4.12 -25.29
C PRO A 104 12.18 -3.08 -25.44
N LYS A 105 11.41 -3.13 -26.54
CA LYS A 105 10.23 -2.26 -26.73
C LYS A 105 9.01 -2.71 -25.94
N ALA A 106 9.02 -3.94 -25.39
CA ALA A 106 7.97 -4.44 -24.50
C ALA A 106 8.12 -3.90 -23.04
N TYR A 107 8.63 -2.69 -22.92
CA TYR A 107 8.87 -2.04 -21.63
C TYR A 107 7.59 -1.86 -20.82
N ALA A 108 7.63 -2.26 -19.55
CA ALA A 108 6.54 -2.10 -18.59
C ALA A 108 6.93 -1.13 -17.47
N TYR A 109 6.22 -0.01 -17.40
CA TYR A 109 6.38 0.95 -16.33
C TYR A 109 6.16 0.32 -14.95
N GLY A 110 6.99 0.70 -13.99
CA GLY A 110 6.85 0.26 -12.61
C GLY A 110 7.60 -1.03 -12.27
N LEU A 111 8.09 -1.81 -13.23
CA LEU A 111 8.92 -2.99 -12.97
C LEU A 111 10.41 -2.63 -12.88
N ILE A 112 10.91 -1.88 -13.86
CA ILE A 112 12.32 -1.49 -13.98
C ILE A 112 12.41 -0.08 -14.59
N ALA A 113 13.50 0.63 -14.37
CA ALA A 113 13.81 1.84 -15.12
C ALA A 113 14.28 1.47 -16.54
N GLN A 114 13.90 2.27 -17.54
CA GLN A 114 14.16 1.94 -18.94
C GLN A 114 15.65 1.86 -19.30
N ASP A 115 16.47 2.63 -18.62
CA ASP A 115 17.94 2.70 -18.76
C ASP A 115 18.67 1.56 -18.05
N GLU A 116 17.97 0.79 -17.20
CA GLU A 116 18.54 -0.32 -16.43
C GLU A 116 18.27 -1.70 -17.04
N ILE A 117 17.66 -1.77 -18.22
CA ILE A 117 17.26 -3.05 -18.83
C ILE A 117 18.50 -3.81 -19.31
N THR A 118 18.94 -4.80 -18.54
CA THR A 118 19.94 -5.79 -18.92
C THR A 118 19.42 -7.21 -18.66
N PRO A 119 19.88 -8.23 -19.38
CA PRO A 119 19.44 -9.61 -19.16
C PRO A 119 19.64 -10.08 -17.72
N GLU A 120 20.79 -9.74 -17.12
CA GLU A 120 21.13 -10.12 -15.73
C GLU A 120 20.20 -9.44 -14.75
N LYS A 121 19.87 -8.16 -14.97
CA LYS A 121 18.94 -7.43 -14.12
C LYS A 121 17.53 -8.00 -14.21
N LEU A 122 17.08 -8.37 -15.39
CA LEU A 122 15.77 -9.01 -15.59
C LEU A 122 15.68 -10.36 -14.87
N ASP A 123 16.76 -11.15 -14.82
CA ASP A 123 16.77 -12.40 -14.04
C ASP A 123 16.70 -12.14 -12.53
N GLN A 124 17.41 -11.14 -12.02
CA GLN A 124 17.29 -10.71 -10.61
C GLN A 124 15.85 -10.27 -10.28
N LEU A 125 15.19 -9.56 -11.19
CA LEU A 125 13.80 -9.11 -11.00
C LEU A 125 12.81 -10.28 -11.00
N LYS A 126 13.07 -11.37 -11.75
CA LYS A 126 12.25 -12.59 -11.65
C LYS A 126 12.36 -13.23 -10.26
N GLU A 127 13.56 -13.32 -9.69
CA GLU A 127 13.71 -13.77 -8.32
C GLU A 127 13.00 -12.85 -7.31
N GLN A 128 12.97 -11.55 -7.59
CA GLN A 128 12.24 -10.58 -6.77
C GLN A 128 10.73 -10.80 -6.84
N VAL A 129 10.18 -11.13 -8.00
CA VAL A 129 8.77 -11.51 -8.17
C VAL A 129 8.43 -12.75 -7.33
N GLU A 130 9.27 -13.79 -7.36
CA GLU A 130 9.07 -15.00 -6.58
C GLU A 130 9.13 -14.73 -5.07
N ARG A 131 10.07 -13.90 -4.62
CA ARG A 131 10.15 -13.45 -3.22
C ARG A 131 8.91 -12.67 -2.81
N ALA A 132 8.45 -11.74 -3.65
CA ALA A 132 7.23 -10.97 -3.39
C ALA A 132 6.00 -11.87 -3.24
N TYR A 133 5.86 -12.86 -4.11
CA TYR A 133 4.78 -13.84 -4.04
C TYR A 133 4.83 -14.68 -2.76
N SER A 134 6.03 -15.13 -2.37
CA SER A 134 6.23 -15.96 -1.18
C SER A 134 6.01 -15.21 0.13
N ASN A 135 6.33 -13.91 0.16
CA ASN A 135 6.24 -13.08 1.36
C ASN A 135 4.88 -12.39 1.52
N LEU A 136 4.05 -12.37 0.48
CA LEU A 136 2.73 -11.76 0.53
C LEU A 136 1.80 -12.61 1.42
N LYS A 137 1.31 -12.01 2.50
CA LYS A 137 0.42 -12.66 3.46
C LYS A 137 -1.04 -12.35 3.14
N LEU A 138 -1.93 -13.32 3.36
CA LEU A 138 -3.37 -13.13 3.33
C LEU A 138 -3.94 -13.59 4.66
N THR A 139 -4.71 -12.73 5.31
CA THR A 139 -5.35 -13.05 6.59
C THR A 139 -6.75 -12.47 6.68
N SER A 140 -7.60 -13.11 7.46
CA SER A 140 -8.90 -12.59 7.88
C SER A 140 -8.90 -12.08 9.32
N ASP A 141 -7.81 -12.26 10.04
CA ASP A 141 -7.62 -11.74 11.37
C ASP A 141 -7.22 -10.26 11.32
N TRP A 142 -7.96 -9.45 12.09
CA TRP A 142 -7.73 -8.01 12.14
C TRP A 142 -6.46 -7.65 12.90
N ASP A 143 -6.26 -8.29 14.03
CA ASP A 143 -5.13 -7.97 14.91
C ASP A 143 -3.80 -8.43 14.30
N GLU A 144 -3.81 -9.58 13.61
CA GLU A 144 -2.66 -10.05 12.83
C GLU A 144 -2.31 -9.08 11.68
N ALA A 145 -3.34 -8.51 11.01
CA ALA A 145 -3.10 -7.62 9.88
C ALA A 145 -2.62 -6.23 10.32
N PHE A 146 -3.30 -5.62 11.31
CA PHE A 146 -3.15 -4.20 11.62
C PHE A 146 -2.38 -3.91 12.91
N GLY A 147 -2.07 -4.93 13.73
CA GLY A 147 -1.46 -4.76 15.05
C GLY A 147 -0.11 -4.05 15.03
N ASP A 148 0.68 -4.25 13.99
CA ASP A 148 2.02 -3.68 13.81
C ASP A 148 2.22 -3.04 12.42
N ALA A 149 1.14 -2.68 11.72
CA ALA A 149 1.19 -2.04 10.42
C ALA A 149 1.69 -0.59 10.52
N ASP A 150 2.55 -0.21 9.60
CA ASP A 150 3.03 1.17 9.45
C ASP A 150 2.10 1.98 8.54
N PHE A 151 1.48 1.31 7.57
CA PHE A 151 0.62 1.92 6.57
C PHE A 151 -0.50 0.97 6.11
#